data_a17f7cc1cbdaa0400680b1b59f08811d
#
_entry.id   a17f7cc1cbdaa0400680b1b59f08811d
#
_cell.length_a   1.000
_cell.length_b   1.000
_cell.length_c   1.000
_cell.angle_alpha   90.00
_cell.angle_beta   90.00
_cell.angle_gamma   90.00
#
_symmetry.space_group_name_H-M   'P 1'
#
loop_
_entity.id
_entity.type
_entity.pdbx_description
1 polymer ?
#
loop_
_entity_poly.entity_id
_entity_poly.type
_entity_poly.pdbx_seq_one_letter_code
_entity_poly.pdbx_strand_id
1 'polypeptide(L)'
;MSDDTTAADPTMEDTAVEDIAEQKAVRLAKRERLIAAAESRGAGAYPVSLPITTTISAVRAEYGHLVADDTTGVTVGLAGRVVFFRNTGKLCFATLQSGDGERIQAMVSLAEVGEESLDRWKEYVDLGDHVFVSGEVISSRRGELSILVKDWQIASKAILPLPNLYTELSDETRVRQRYLDLITRDQARATVRARAAAVASLRATFAGHGYLEVETPMLQTIHGGASARPFATHSNAFDTELFLRIAPELFLKRAVVGGIERVFEINRNFRNEGADSTHSPEFAMLEAYQAYGDYEQMADLTQQLIQDAAVAVSGSHTVTWADGTEYDLGGQWDRISMYGSLSAASGVEVTPQSTVAELKKLADANGLEVALATHGKYVEELWEHFVKKDLVRPTFVMDFPVDTSPLVRDHRSIAGVVEKWDLYIRGFELATGYSELVDPVIQRERFVEQAAQAARGDDEAMRLDEEFLRALEHGMPPTGGMGMGIDRLLMAITGLGIRETILFPLVK
;
A
#
# COMPACT_ATOMS: atom_id res chain seq x y z
N MET A 1 4.76 -52.46 38.01
CA MET A 1 4.96 -51.64 36.84
C MET A 1 4.01 -50.46 36.95
N SER A 2 4.50 -49.39 37.46
CA SER A 2 3.76 -48.13 37.67
C SER A 2 3.87 -47.31 36.41
N ASP A 3 2.75 -47.07 35.72
CA ASP A 3 2.61 -46.10 34.66
C ASP A 3 2.64 -44.70 35.26
N ASP A 4 3.77 -44.04 35.12
CA ASP A 4 3.95 -42.64 35.51
C ASP A 4 3.72 -41.79 34.24
N THR A 5 2.46 -41.47 33.96
CA THR A 5 2.09 -40.47 32.95
C THR A 5 2.29 -39.09 33.57
N THR A 6 3.50 -38.55 33.43
CA THR A 6 3.76 -37.12 33.66
C THR A 6 2.97 -36.30 32.65
N ALA A 7 1.90 -35.64 33.14
CA ALA A 7 1.22 -34.59 32.35
C ALA A 7 2.24 -33.51 32.01
N ALA A 8 2.40 -33.21 30.73
CA ALA A 8 3.22 -32.11 30.27
C ALA A 8 2.65 -30.79 30.82
N ASP A 9 3.51 -29.96 31.40
CA ASP A 9 3.15 -28.62 31.85
C ASP A 9 2.67 -27.80 30.62
N PRO A 10 1.50 -27.15 30.67
CA PRO A 10 1.00 -26.38 29.52
C PRO A 10 1.97 -25.27 29.16
N THR A 11 2.24 -25.13 27.86
CA THR A 11 3.11 -24.06 27.35
C THR A 11 2.47 -22.69 27.59
N MET A 12 3.25 -21.59 27.57
CA MET A 12 2.70 -20.24 27.74
C MET A 12 1.67 -19.90 26.63
N GLU A 13 1.75 -20.52 25.46
CA GLU A 13 0.77 -20.38 24.37
C GLU A 13 -0.56 -21.08 24.72
N ASP A 14 -0.53 -22.27 25.31
CA ASP A 14 -1.74 -23.01 25.70
C ASP A 14 -2.53 -22.25 26.76
N THR A 15 -1.83 -21.67 27.76
CA THR A 15 -2.45 -20.82 28.80
C THR A 15 -3.06 -19.55 28.25
N ALA A 16 -2.43 -18.91 27.27
CA ALA A 16 -2.98 -17.70 26.62
C ALA A 16 -4.23 -18.01 25.77
N VAL A 17 -4.27 -19.17 25.12
CA VAL A 17 -5.44 -19.63 24.35
C VAL A 17 -6.62 -19.95 25.25
N GLU A 18 -6.38 -20.62 26.38
CA GLU A 18 -7.42 -20.93 27.38
C GLU A 18 -8.01 -19.66 27.99
N ASP A 19 -7.18 -18.67 28.35
CA ASP A 19 -7.63 -17.40 28.91
C ASP A 19 -8.50 -16.61 27.92
N ILE A 20 -8.14 -16.61 26.62
CA ILE A 20 -8.96 -15.99 25.56
C ILE A 20 -10.31 -16.72 25.42
N ALA A 21 -10.33 -18.05 25.47
CA ALA A 21 -11.55 -18.83 25.37
C ALA A 21 -12.50 -18.57 26.53
N GLU A 22 -11.99 -18.47 27.76
CA GLU A 22 -12.75 -18.11 28.96
C GLU A 22 -13.33 -16.71 28.87
N GLN A 23 -12.50 -15.71 28.50
CA GLN A 23 -12.97 -14.35 28.33
C GLN A 23 -14.04 -14.25 27.25
N LYS A 24 -13.91 -14.99 26.13
CA LYS A 24 -14.93 -15.08 25.08
C LYS A 24 -16.24 -15.63 25.60
N ALA A 25 -16.22 -16.69 26.41
CA ALA A 25 -17.41 -17.29 27.00
C ALA A 25 -18.14 -16.31 27.93
N VAL A 26 -17.40 -15.58 28.77
CA VAL A 26 -17.95 -14.54 29.66
C VAL A 26 -18.63 -13.43 28.84
N ARG A 27 -18.00 -12.96 27.76
CA ARG A 27 -18.54 -11.90 26.91
C ARG A 27 -19.76 -12.36 26.12
N LEU A 28 -19.81 -13.61 25.67
CA LEU A 28 -21.00 -14.21 25.04
C LEU A 28 -22.16 -14.22 26.01
N ALA A 29 -21.96 -14.67 27.27
CA ALA A 29 -23.01 -14.65 28.30
C ALA A 29 -23.51 -13.23 28.61
N LYS A 30 -22.62 -12.23 28.66
CA LYS A 30 -23.01 -10.81 28.79
C LYS A 30 -23.85 -10.35 27.61
N ARG A 31 -23.47 -10.74 26.37
CA ARG A 31 -24.22 -10.41 25.16
C ARG A 31 -25.62 -10.99 25.18
N GLU A 32 -25.79 -12.25 25.58
CA GLU A 32 -27.10 -12.88 25.71
C GLU A 32 -27.99 -12.14 26.70
N ARG A 33 -27.48 -11.76 27.87
CA ARG A 33 -28.21 -10.96 28.86
C ARG A 33 -28.57 -9.57 28.32
N LEU A 34 -27.67 -8.94 27.59
CA LEU A 34 -27.92 -7.65 26.95
C LEU A 34 -29.07 -7.73 25.92
N ILE A 35 -29.11 -8.79 25.11
CA ILE A 35 -30.18 -9.04 24.15
C ILE A 35 -31.51 -9.26 24.87
N ALA A 36 -31.57 -10.16 25.85
CA ALA A 36 -32.77 -10.44 26.59
C ALA A 36 -33.34 -9.20 27.32
N ALA A 37 -32.44 -8.39 27.90
CA ALA A 37 -32.81 -7.11 28.53
C ALA A 37 -33.32 -6.06 27.53
N ALA A 38 -32.86 -6.04 26.30
CA ALA A 38 -33.35 -5.16 25.24
C ALA A 38 -34.73 -5.61 24.71
N GLU A 39 -34.88 -6.91 24.46
CA GLU A 39 -36.15 -7.52 23.98
C GLU A 39 -37.27 -7.32 24.99
N SER A 40 -37.02 -7.45 26.30
CA SER A 40 -38.01 -7.19 27.36
C SER A 40 -38.54 -5.74 27.35
N ARG A 41 -37.80 -4.82 26.73
CA ARG A 41 -38.18 -3.41 26.55
C ARG A 41 -38.73 -3.10 25.15
N GLY A 42 -38.89 -4.12 24.30
CA GLY A 42 -39.32 -3.98 22.91
C GLY A 42 -38.30 -3.26 22.00
N ALA A 43 -37.02 -3.35 22.35
CA ALA A 43 -35.93 -2.70 21.62
C ALA A 43 -34.90 -3.74 21.13
N GLY A 44 -34.14 -3.41 20.09
CA GLY A 44 -32.96 -4.18 19.68
C GLY A 44 -31.79 -3.96 20.66
N ALA A 45 -30.93 -4.97 20.82
CA ALA A 45 -29.75 -4.87 21.68
C ALA A 45 -28.72 -3.86 21.16
N TYR A 46 -28.66 -3.72 19.85
CA TYR A 46 -27.77 -2.77 19.18
C TYR A 46 -28.57 -1.78 18.33
N PRO A 47 -28.28 -0.49 18.41
CA PRO A 47 -28.97 0.53 17.61
C PRO A 47 -28.54 0.45 16.16
N VAL A 48 -29.48 0.76 15.25
CA VAL A 48 -29.19 0.92 13.82
C VAL A 48 -28.49 2.26 13.56
N SER A 49 -28.80 3.28 14.37
CA SER A 49 -28.21 4.62 14.32
C SER A 49 -27.98 5.16 15.71
N LEU A 50 -27.06 6.09 15.85
CA LEU A 50 -26.71 6.77 17.10
C LEU A 50 -26.89 8.27 16.92
N PRO A 51 -27.36 9.00 17.94
CA PRO A 51 -27.54 10.46 17.87
C PRO A 51 -26.20 11.21 18.05
N ILE A 52 -25.23 10.91 17.20
CA ILE A 52 -23.90 11.52 17.21
C ILE A 52 -24.04 12.97 16.73
N THR A 53 -23.53 13.92 17.52
CA THR A 53 -23.53 15.34 17.20
C THR A 53 -22.16 15.87 16.83
N THR A 54 -21.07 15.16 17.22
CA THR A 54 -19.69 15.59 16.99
C THR A 54 -18.73 14.40 17.00
N THR A 55 -17.47 14.65 16.69
CA THR A 55 -16.38 13.66 16.76
C THR A 55 -15.46 13.92 17.96
N ILE A 56 -14.71 12.91 18.39
CA ILE A 56 -13.70 13.07 19.45
C ILE A 56 -12.66 14.10 19.05
N SER A 57 -12.20 14.09 17.80
CA SER A 57 -11.21 15.03 17.28
C SER A 57 -11.72 16.48 17.29
N ALA A 58 -12.99 16.70 16.93
CA ALA A 58 -13.59 18.04 16.99
C ALA A 58 -13.69 18.54 18.43
N VAL A 59 -14.11 17.69 19.38
CA VAL A 59 -14.15 18.07 20.82
C VAL A 59 -12.75 18.39 21.33
N ARG A 60 -11.73 17.63 20.97
CA ARG A 60 -10.34 17.92 21.36
C ARG A 60 -9.82 19.23 20.74
N ALA A 61 -10.14 19.48 19.49
CA ALA A 61 -9.73 20.72 18.82
C ALA A 61 -10.38 21.97 19.46
N GLU A 62 -11.67 21.88 19.82
CA GLU A 62 -12.44 23.00 20.36
C GLU A 62 -12.18 23.20 21.85
N TYR A 63 -12.11 22.12 22.64
CA TYR A 63 -12.06 22.17 24.10
C TYR A 63 -10.73 21.71 24.72
N GLY A 64 -9.71 21.42 23.93
CA GLY A 64 -8.40 20.96 24.42
C GLY A 64 -7.65 21.97 25.29
N HIS A 65 -8.10 23.22 25.33
CA HIS A 65 -7.55 24.32 26.13
C HIS A 65 -8.08 24.39 27.56
N LEU A 66 -9.12 23.61 27.92
CA LEU A 66 -9.74 23.64 29.25
C LEU A 66 -8.71 23.23 30.33
N VAL A 67 -8.75 23.96 31.45
CA VAL A 67 -7.97 23.66 32.64
C VAL A 67 -8.74 22.81 33.64
N ALA A 68 -8.05 22.24 34.62
CA ALA A 68 -8.67 21.36 35.63
C ALA A 68 -9.91 21.97 36.28
N ASP A 69 -10.97 21.15 36.43
CA ASP A 69 -12.28 21.49 36.99
C ASP A 69 -13.14 22.46 36.14
N ASP A 70 -12.75 22.78 34.91
CA ASP A 70 -13.58 23.56 33.99
C ASP A 70 -14.82 22.75 33.54
N THR A 71 -15.96 23.47 33.44
CA THR A 71 -17.22 22.98 32.89
C THR A 71 -17.67 23.89 31.76
N THR A 72 -18.22 23.35 30.67
CA THR A 72 -18.60 24.17 29.51
C THR A 72 -20.10 24.46 29.41
N GLY A 73 -20.93 23.67 30.08
CA GLY A 73 -22.38 23.64 29.87
C GLY A 73 -22.81 23.05 28.52
N VAL A 74 -21.88 22.70 27.65
CA VAL A 74 -22.15 22.17 26.31
C VAL A 74 -22.29 20.65 26.36
N THR A 75 -23.46 20.17 25.95
CA THR A 75 -23.74 18.72 25.83
C THR A 75 -23.48 18.24 24.40
N VAL A 76 -22.72 17.17 24.27
CA VAL A 76 -22.42 16.54 23.01
C VAL A 76 -22.78 15.05 23.05
N GLY A 77 -22.97 14.43 21.84
CA GLY A 77 -23.13 13.03 21.65
C GLY A 77 -22.00 12.52 20.75
N LEU A 78 -21.23 11.54 21.21
CA LEU A 78 -20.14 10.93 20.44
C LEU A 78 -20.02 9.43 20.70
N ALA A 79 -19.34 8.72 19.81
CA ALA A 79 -19.11 7.30 19.95
C ALA A 79 -17.63 6.96 19.77
N GLY A 80 -17.19 5.88 20.41
CA GLY A 80 -15.83 5.37 20.30
C GLY A 80 -15.69 3.94 20.82
N ARG A 81 -14.53 3.36 20.56
CA ARG A 81 -14.12 2.06 21.10
C ARG A 81 -13.57 2.23 22.50
N VAL A 82 -14.04 1.45 23.46
CA VAL A 82 -13.51 1.42 24.82
C VAL A 82 -12.12 0.76 24.81
N VAL A 83 -11.08 1.56 25.02
CA VAL A 83 -9.67 1.10 25.04
C VAL A 83 -9.06 1.08 26.44
N PHE A 84 -9.71 1.70 27.41
CA PHE A 84 -9.38 1.65 28.84
C PHE A 84 -10.65 1.71 29.66
N PHE A 85 -10.67 1.00 30.77
CA PHE A 85 -11.80 0.95 31.69
C PHE A 85 -11.32 0.89 33.15
N ARG A 86 -11.88 1.73 34.01
CA ARG A 86 -11.64 1.71 35.46
C ARG A 86 -12.91 1.94 36.23
N ASN A 87 -13.25 1.02 37.11
CA ASN A 87 -14.38 1.13 38.03
C ASN A 87 -13.89 1.54 39.42
N THR A 88 -14.43 2.61 40.01
CA THR A 88 -14.13 3.09 41.38
C THR A 88 -15.37 3.07 42.27
N GLY A 89 -16.36 2.25 41.93
CA GLY A 89 -17.62 2.12 42.69
C GLY A 89 -18.70 3.07 42.17
N LYS A 90 -18.75 4.31 42.67
CA LYS A 90 -19.74 5.29 42.26
C LYS A 90 -19.40 6.07 40.98
N LEU A 91 -18.24 5.82 40.42
CA LEU A 91 -17.73 6.49 39.22
C LEU A 91 -16.92 5.47 38.38
N CYS A 92 -17.26 5.36 37.11
CA CYS A 92 -16.51 4.62 36.11
C CYS A 92 -15.84 5.59 35.15
N PHE A 93 -14.61 5.27 34.75
CA PHE A 93 -13.86 5.94 33.72
C PHE A 93 -13.66 4.98 32.55
N ALA A 94 -13.93 5.45 31.35
CA ALA A 94 -13.59 4.76 30.12
C ALA A 94 -12.84 5.71 29.19
N THR A 95 -11.81 5.24 28.51
CA THR A 95 -11.22 5.96 27.41
C THR A 95 -11.83 5.46 26.11
N LEU A 96 -12.45 6.35 25.38
CA LEU A 96 -13.04 6.09 24.05
C LEU A 96 -12.07 6.50 22.98
N GLN A 97 -11.81 5.64 22.01
CA GLN A 97 -10.96 5.90 20.85
C GLN A 97 -11.80 5.93 19.58
N SER A 98 -11.60 6.97 18.78
CA SER A 98 -12.20 7.11 17.44
C SER A 98 -11.38 6.40 16.37
N GLY A 99 -11.90 6.37 15.13
CA GLY A 99 -11.23 5.71 13.99
C GLY A 99 -9.92 6.38 13.56
N ASP A 100 -9.73 7.67 13.85
CA ASP A 100 -8.49 8.40 13.62
C ASP A 100 -7.43 8.22 14.73
N GLY A 101 -7.80 7.51 15.82
CA GLY A 101 -6.91 7.22 16.94
C GLY A 101 -7.04 8.23 18.10
N GLU A 102 -7.76 9.32 17.92
CA GLU A 102 -8.01 10.29 18.99
C GLU A 102 -8.79 9.66 20.14
N ARG A 103 -8.49 10.11 21.36
CA ARG A 103 -9.04 9.53 22.58
C ARG A 103 -9.68 10.60 23.45
N ILE A 104 -10.76 10.25 24.14
CA ILE A 104 -11.41 11.09 25.12
C ILE A 104 -11.84 10.25 26.33
N GLN A 105 -11.81 10.84 27.51
CA GLN A 105 -12.33 10.20 28.72
C GLN A 105 -13.84 10.34 28.81
N ALA A 106 -14.55 9.24 29.04
CA ALA A 106 -15.95 9.23 29.46
C ALA A 106 -16.00 8.98 30.97
N MET A 107 -16.69 9.85 31.70
CA MET A 107 -16.91 9.76 33.15
C MET A 107 -18.38 9.41 33.40
N VAL A 108 -18.65 8.17 33.81
CA VAL A 108 -20.00 7.67 34.10
C VAL A 108 -20.18 7.62 35.61
N SER A 109 -20.90 8.61 36.16
CA SER A 109 -21.08 8.78 37.62
C SER A 109 -22.49 8.42 38.06
N LEU A 110 -22.58 7.86 39.26
CA LEU A 110 -23.86 7.58 39.91
C LEU A 110 -24.79 8.82 39.98
N ALA A 111 -24.18 9.99 40.19
CA ALA A 111 -24.93 11.25 40.32
C ALA A 111 -25.63 11.70 39.01
N GLU A 112 -25.01 11.41 37.88
CA GLU A 112 -25.50 11.83 36.55
C GLU A 112 -26.42 10.78 35.90
N VAL A 113 -26.02 9.47 35.92
CA VAL A 113 -26.75 8.43 35.19
C VAL A 113 -27.73 7.63 36.05
N GLY A 114 -27.65 7.73 37.38
CA GLY A 114 -28.44 6.92 38.32
C GLY A 114 -27.86 5.51 38.54
N GLU A 115 -28.40 4.82 39.57
CA GLU A 115 -27.86 3.52 40.01
C GLU A 115 -28.05 2.43 38.98
N GLU A 116 -29.27 2.27 38.44
CA GLU A 116 -29.58 1.24 37.44
C GLU A 116 -28.69 1.37 36.17
N SER A 117 -28.51 2.59 35.68
CA SER A 117 -27.73 2.85 34.49
C SER A 117 -26.23 2.61 34.74
N LEU A 118 -25.71 3.01 35.90
CA LEU A 118 -24.32 2.75 36.27
C LEU A 118 -24.03 1.25 36.45
N ASP A 119 -24.95 0.49 37.06
CA ASP A 119 -24.76 -0.95 37.24
C ASP A 119 -24.82 -1.70 35.90
N ARG A 120 -25.70 -1.27 34.97
CA ARG A 120 -25.70 -1.77 33.60
C ARG A 120 -24.40 -1.46 32.87
N TRP A 121 -23.82 -0.26 33.05
CA TRP A 121 -22.51 0.08 32.49
C TRP A 121 -21.44 -0.90 32.97
N LYS A 122 -21.35 -1.15 34.26
CA LYS A 122 -20.37 -2.08 34.84
C LYS A 122 -20.57 -3.53 34.41
N GLU A 123 -21.83 -3.94 34.24
CA GLU A 123 -22.18 -5.30 33.84
C GLU A 123 -21.88 -5.58 32.38
N TYR A 124 -22.24 -4.68 31.48
CA TYR A 124 -22.27 -4.97 30.05
C TYR A 124 -21.09 -4.42 29.28
N VAL A 125 -20.44 -3.32 29.71
CA VAL A 125 -19.35 -2.72 28.96
C VAL A 125 -18.02 -3.39 29.26
N ASP A 126 -17.32 -3.78 28.20
CA ASP A 126 -15.99 -4.35 28.25
C ASP A 126 -15.00 -3.60 27.35
N LEU A 127 -13.71 -3.84 27.55
CA LEU A 127 -12.66 -3.37 26.63
C LEU A 127 -12.91 -3.92 25.20
N GLY A 128 -12.85 -3.04 24.22
CA GLY A 128 -13.11 -3.35 22.83
C GLY A 128 -14.53 -3.03 22.36
N ASP A 129 -15.49 -2.86 23.26
CA ASP A 129 -16.85 -2.48 22.89
C ASP A 129 -16.89 -1.10 22.21
N HIS A 130 -17.80 -0.91 21.29
CA HIS A 130 -18.17 0.42 20.85
C HIS A 130 -19.34 0.94 21.67
N VAL A 131 -19.17 2.12 22.20
CA VAL A 131 -20.21 2.80 22.98
C VAL A 131 -20.48 4.20 22.44
N PHE A 132 -21.73 4.59 22.54
CA PHE A 132 -22.16 5.98 22.43
C PHE A 132 -22.29 6.56 23.83
N VAL A 133 -21.88 7.81 24.00
CA VAL A 133 -22.08 8.59 25.21
C VAL A 133 -22.60 9.97 24.86
N SER A 134 -23.56 10.45 25.65
CA SER A 134 -24.01 11.83 25.59
C SER A 134 -23.81 12.49 26.95
N GLY A 135 -23.26 13.71 26.97
CA GLY A 135 -22.96 14.38 28.20
C GLY A 135 -22.26 15.74 28.00
N GLU A 136 -21.96 16.37 29.10
CA GLU A 136 -21.28 17.64 29.10
C GLU A 136 -19.79 17.53 28.87
N VAL A 137 -19.22 18.38 28.03
CA VAL A 137 -17.77 18.50 27.86
C VAL A 137 -17.19 19.24 29.08
N ILE A 138 -16.27 18.57 29.78
CA ILE A 138 -15.61 19.10 30.97
C ILE A 138 -14.10 18.79 30.95
N SER A 139 -13.37 19.50 31.81
CA SER A 139 -12.03 19.04 32.23
C SER A 139 -12.14 18.42 33.63
N SER A 140 -11.63 17.21 33.79
CA SER A 140 -11.65 16.54 35.09
C SER A 140 -10.78 17.27 36.11
N ARG A 141 -10.91 16.92 37.41
CA ARG A 141 -10.04 17.44 38.49
C ARG A 141 -8.54 17.28 38.24
N ARG A 142 -8.15 16.37 37.36
CA ARG A 142 -6.76 16.13 37.00
C ARG A 142 -6.38 16.77 35.66
N GLY A 143 -7.25 17.57 35.06
CA GLY A 143 -7.01 18.27 33.80
C GLY A 143 -7.24 17.40 32.56
N GLU A 144 -7.88 16.22 32.68
CA GLU A 144 -8.18 15.37 31.52
C GLU A 144 -9.49 15.78 30.86
N LEU A 145 -9.47 16.10 29.56
CA LEU A 145 -10.67 16.44 28.79
C LEU A 145 -11.61 15.23 28.77
N SER A 146 -12.87 15.47 29.19
CA SER A 146 -13.79 14.40 29.51
C SER A 146 -15.21 14.72 29.07
N ILE A 147 -16.00 13.69 28.84
CA ILE A 147 -17.46 13.78 28.76
C ILE A 147 -18.02 13.32 30.10
N LEU A 148 -18.70 14.21 30.81
CA LEU A 148 -19.50 13.88 31.98
C LEU A 148 -20.82 13.26 31.48
N VAL A 149 -20.89 11.96 31.49
CA VAL A 149 -21.91 11.16 30.79
C VAL A 149 -23.25 11.28 31.51
N LYS A 150 -24.30 11.70 30.79
CA LYS A 150 -25.70 11.75 31.22
C LYS A 150 -26.51 10.59 30.64
N ASP A 151 -26.16 10.13 29.43
CA ASP A 151 -26.78 8.97 28.81
C ASP A 151 -25.75 8.20 27.96
N TRP A 152 -25.97 6.90 27.81
CA TRP A 152 -25.06 6.02 27.07
C TRP A 152 -25.76 4.80 26.47
N GLN A 153 -25.17 4.25 25.41
CA GLN A 153 -25.66 3.04 24.74
C GLN A 153 -24.51 2.21 24.20
N ILE A 154 -24.63 0.87 24.29
CA ILE A 154 -23.71 -0.02 23.57
C ILE A 154 -24.08 -0.01 22.10
N ALA A 155 -23.12 0.39 21.25
CA ALA A 155 -23.26 0.38 19.81
C ALA A 155 -22.95 -1.01 19.23
N SER A 156 -21.88 -1.67 19.74
CA SER A 156 -21.59 -3.08 19.44
C SER A 156 -20.71 -3.70 20.53
N LYS A 157 -20.90 -5.00 20.75
CA LYS A 157 -20.17 -5.79 21.74
C LYS A 157 -18.96 -6.49 21.11
N ALA A 158 -17.78 -6.29 21.68
CA ALA A 158 -16.60 -7.06 21.34
C ALA A 158 -16.63 -8.42 22.06
N ILE A 159 -16.69 -9.49 21.30
CA ILE A 159 -16.70 -10.86 21.86
C ILE A 159 -15.29 -11.37 22.18
N LEU A 160 -14.29 -10.94 21.39
CA LEU A 160 -12.89 -11.23 21.69
C LEU A 160 -12.26 -10.07 22.46
N PRO A 161 -11.36 -10.35 23.42
CA PRO A 161 -10.59 -9.30 24.07
C PRO A 161 -9.67 -8.59 23.06
N LEU A 162 -9.38 -7.31 23.31
CA LEU A 162 -8.30 -6.64 22.62
C LEU A 162 -6.95 -7.20 23.08
N PRO A 163 -5.96 -7.24 22.20
CA PRO A 163 -4.59 -7.52 22.62
C PRO A 163 -4.13 -6.46 23.63
N ASN A 164 -3.08 -6.79 24.37
CA ASN A 164 -2.50 -5.83 25.30
C ASN A 164 -1.99 -4.60 24.50
N LEU A 165 -2.57 -3.43 24.80
CA LEU A 165 -2.24 -2.18 24.11
C LEU A 165 -0.84 -1.63 24.44
N TYR A 166 -0.18 -2.21 25.42
CA TYR A 166 1.17 -1.82 25.87
C TYR A 166 2.27 -2.78 25.38
N THR A 167 1.88 -3.83 24.66
CA THR A 167 2.80 -4.82 24.10
C THR A 167 2.68 -4.77 22.57
N GLU A 168 3.81 -4.72 21.87
CA GLU A 168 3.82 -4.75 20.44
C GLU A 168 3.31 -6.08 19.89
N LEU A 169 2.48 -6.02 18.87
CA LEU A 169 2.06 -7.19 18.11
C LEU A 169 3.23 -7.71 17.28
N SER A 170 3.34 -9.03 17.13
CA SER A 170 4.31 -9.63 16.19
C SER A 170 4.03 -9.18 14.76
N ASP A 171 5.06 -9.16 13.93
CA ASP A 171 4.92 -8.77 12.52
C ASP A 171 3.92 -9.65 11.78
N GLU A 172 3.88 -10.95 12.08
CA GLU A 172 2.90 -11.87 11.51
C GLU A 172 1.47 -11.50 11.93
N THR A 173 1.23 -11.20 13.20
CA THR A 173 -0.08 -10.75 13.68
C THR A 173 -0.49 -9.43 13.06
N ARG A 174 0.42 -8.47 12.92
CA ARG A 174 0.16 -7.17 12.26
C ARG A 174 -0.33 -7.35 10.82
N VAL A 175 0.24 -8.30 10.10
CA VAL A 175 -0.10 -8.54 8.69
C VAL A 175 -1.38 -9.36 8.56
N ARG A 176 -1.51 -10.47 9.32
CA ARG A 176 -2.68 -11.38 9.24
C ARG A 176 -3.94 -10.80 9.87
N GLN A 177 -3.77 -10.07 10.97
CA GLN A 177 -4.87 -9.47 11.74
C GLN A 177 -4.77 -7.94 11.69
N ARG A 178 -4.69 -7.39 10.49
CA ARG A 178 -4.51 -5.94 10.27
C ARG A 178 -5.52 -5.08 11.04
N TYR A 179 -6.73 -5.58 11.27
CA TYR A 179 -7.72 -4.87 12.08
C TYR A 179 -7.26 -4.67 13.53
N LEU A 180 -6.49 -5.60 14.13
CA LEU A 180 -5.89 -5.39 15.45
C LEU A 180 -4.77 -4.36 15.39
N ASP A 181 -3.94 -4.39 14.37
CA ASP A 181 -2.89 -3.41 14.14
C ASP A 181 -3.47 -1.99 14.00
N LEU A 182 -4.56 -1.83 13.23
CA LEU A 182 -5.29 -0.57 13.10
C LEU A 182 -5.91 -0.08 14.43
N ILE A 183 -6.35 -0.98 15.30
CA ILE A 183 -6.89 -0.62 16.62
C ILE A 183 -5.78 -0.14 17.55
N THR A 184 -4.62 -0.78 17.52
CA THR A 184 -3.58 -0.63 18.55
C THR A 184 -2.48 0.37 18.18
N ARG A 185 -2.13 0.51 16.90
CA ARG A 185 -1.01 1.34 16.46
C ARG A 185 -1.41 2.56 15.64
N ASP A 186 -0.90 3.72 16.03
CA ASP A 186 -1.09 4.97 15.30
C ASP A 186 -0.40 4.92 13.93
N GLN A 187 0.77 4.28 13.84
CA GLN A 187 1.50 4.12 12.58
C GLN A 187 0.69 3.35 11.52
N ALA A 188 -0.04 2.29 11.90
CA ALA A 188 -0.88 1.54 10.97
C ALA A 188 -1.99 2.44 10.37
N ARG A 189 -2.64 3.27 11.19
CA ARG A 189 -3.64 4.26 10.75
C ARG A 189 -3.03 5.36 9.90
N ALA A 190 -1.82 5.83 10.28
CA ALA A 190 -1.09 6.85 9.53
C ALA A 190 -0.75 6.35 8.12
N THR A 191 -0.32 5.08 7.97
CA THR A 191 -0.02 4.47 6.67
C THR A 191 -1.24 4.45 5.73
N VAL A 192 -2.43 4.12 6.26
CA VAL A 192 -3.67 4.16 5.46
C VAL A 192 -3.98 5.60 4.98
N ARG A 193 -3.81 6.60 5.86
CA ARG A 193 -4.00 8.01 5.49
C ARG A 193 -2.95 8.48 4.48
N ALA A 194 -1.68 8.09 4.67
CA ALA A 194 -0.61 8.39 3.74
C ALA A 194 -0.91 7.86 2.34
N ARG A 195 -1.40 6.61 2.22
CA ARG A 195 -1.82 6.05 0.94
C ARG A 195 -2.96 6.86 0.30
N ALA A 196 -3.97 7.21 1.08
CA ALA A 196 -5.10 7.99 0.56
C ALA A 196 -4.65 9.38 0.08
N ALA A 197 -3.79 10.07 0.84
CA ALA A 197 -3.23 11.37 0.47
C ALA A 197 -2.35 11.28 -0.78
N ALA A 198 -1.45 10.30 -0.86
CA ALA A 198 -0.59 10.09 -2.02
C ALA A 198 -1.41 9.84 -3.29
N VAL A 199 -2.39 8.93 -3.26
CA VAL A 199 -3.24 8.62 -4.42
C VAL A 199 -4.09 9.82 -4.85
N ALA A 200 -4.62 10.60 -3.89
CA ALA A 200 -5.34 11.83 -4.19
C ALA A 200 -4.45 12.88 -4.87
N SER A 201 -3.20 13.02 -4.39
CA SER A 201 -2.20 13.92 -4.98
C SER A 201 -1.86 13.50 -6.41
N LEU A 202 -1.57 12.21 -6.67
CA LEU A 202 -1.30 11.70 -8.02
C LEU A 202 -2.42 12.08 -9.00
N ARG A 203 -3.68 11.85 -8.61
CA ARG A 203 -4.84 12.23 -9.43
C ARG A 203 -4.93 13.73 -9.68
N ALA A 204 -4.67 14.54 -8.66
CA ALA A 204 -4.70 16.00 -8.78
C ALA A 204 -3.62 16.51 -9.75
N THR A 205 -2.40 15.98 -9.66
CA THR A 205 -1.29 16.35 -10.58
C THR A 205 -1.64 15.94 -12.00
N PHE A 206 -2.12 14.72 -12.24
CA PHE A 206 -2.55 14.30 -13.58
C PHE A 206 -3.68 15.16 -14.14
N ALA A 207 -4.69 15.47 -13.35
CA ALA A 207 -5.79 16.35 -13.75
C ALA A 207 -5.29 17.76 -14.13
N GLY A 208 -4.33 18.29 -13.34
CA GLY A 208 -3.66 19.57 -13.65
C GLY A 208 -2.91 19.56 -14.96
N HIS A 209 -2.39 18.43 -15.40
CA HIS A 209 -1.72 18.23 -16.69
C HIS A 209 -2.67 17.81 -17.83
N GLY A 210 -3.98 17.73 -17.57
CA GLY A 210 -5.00 17.40 -18.58
C GLY A 210 -5.05 15.92 -18.98
N TYR A 211 -4.59 15.01 -18.11
CA TYR A 211 -4.74 13.58 -18.32
C TYR A 211 -6.15 13.11 -17.98
N LEU A 212 -6.63 12.10 -18.71
CA LEU A 212 -7.87 11.39 -18.44
C LEU A 212 -7.57 10.08 -17.68
N GLU A 213 -8.23 9.87 -16.54
CA GLU A 213 -8.21 8.57 -15.87
C GLU A 213 -9.16 7.61 -16.59
N VAL A 214 -8.68 6.41 -16.90
CA VAL A 214 -9.47 5.37 -17.57
C VAL A 214 -9.34 4.05 -16.81
N GLU A 215 -10.21 3.10 -17.16
CA GLU A 215 -10.15 1.72 -16.67
C GLU A 215 -10.06 0.76 -17.86
N THR A 216 -9.09 -0.14 -17.81
CA THR A 216 -8.88 -1.17 -18.83
C THR A 216 -9.11 -2.57 -18.24
N PRO A 217 -9.33 -3.61 -19.07
CA PRO A 217 -9.69 -4.94 -18.57
C PRO A 217 -8.63 -5.55 -17.65
N MET A 218 -9.06 -6.07 -16.49
CA MET A 218 -8.22 -6.93 -15.63
C MET A 218 -8.14 -8.36 -16.14
N LEU A 219 -9.20 -8.85 -16.82
CA LEU A 219 -9.23 -10.17 -17.45
C LEU A 219 -8.87 -10.00 -18.92
N GLN A 220 -7.85 -10.71 -19.36
CA GLN A 220 -7.29 -10.60 -20.70
C GLN A 220 -7.21 -11.98 -21.37
N THR A 221 -7.44 -12.05 -22.66
CA THR A 221 -7.27 -13.26 -23.46
C THR A 221 -5.81 -13.54 -23.79
N ILE A 222 -4.99 -12.48 -23.82
CA ILE A 222 -3.54 -12.52 -24.03
C ILE A 222 -2.92 -11.59 -22.98
N HIS A 223 -1.97 -12.09 -22.19
CA HIS A 223 -1.19 -11.27 -21.28
C HIS A 223 -0.01 -10.62 -21.99
N GLY A 224 0.36 -9.40 -21.60
CA GLY A 224 1.48 -8.66 -22.17
C GLY A 224 1.67 -7.30 -21.50
N GLY A 225 2.61 -6.49 -22.01
CA GLY A 225 2.97 -5.18 -21.46
C GLY A 225 4.03 -5.23 -20.35
N ALA A 226 4.49 -6.42 -19.98
CA ALA A 226 5.58 -6.62 -19.03
C ALA A 226 6.19 -8.01 -19.22
N SER A 227 7.37 -8.25 -18.65
CA SER A 227 7.96 -9.57 -18.52
C SER A 227 7.61 -10.10 -17.12
N ALA A 228 6.58 -10.96 -17.04
CA ALA A 228 6.12 -11.54 -15.79
C ALA A 228 5.24 -12.77 -16.03
N ARG A 229 5.19 -13.68 -15.07
CA ARG A 229 4.31 -14.86 -15.11
C ARG A 229 2.88 -14.49 -14.73
N PRO A 230 1.86 -14.77 -15.58
CA PRO A 230 0.46 -14.46 -15.30
C PRO A 230 -0.20 -15.47 -14.36
N PHE A 231 -1.31 -15.06 -13.74
CA PHE A 231 -2.32 -15.98 -13.19
C PHE A 231 -3.31 -16.35 -14.29
N ALA A 232 -3.53 -17.64 -14.52
CA ALA A 232 -4.54 -18.14 -15.44
C ALA A 232 -5.88 -18.39 -14.72
N THR A 233 -6.98 -18.16 -15.41
CA THR A 233 -8.35 -18.45 -14.97
C THR A 233 -9.21 -18.89 -16.15
N HIS A 234 -10.52 -19.18 -15.95
CA HIS A 234 -11.41 -19.64 -16.99
C HIS A 234 -12.77 -18.91 -16.92
N SER A 235 -13.28 -18.50 -18.06
CA SER A 235 -14.63 -17.95 -18.19
C SER A 235 -15.63 -19.06 -18.55
N ASN A 236 -16.49 -19.45 -17.62
CA ASN A 236 -17.52 -20.45 -17.87
C ASN A 236 -18.54 -20.01 -18.93
N ALA A 237 -18.81 -18.70 -19.03
CA ALA A 237 -19.80 -18.17 -19.98
C ALA A 237 -19.31 -18.20 -21.42
N PHE A 238 -18.00 -18.04 -21.64
CA PHE A 238 -17.37 -18.02 -22.96
C PHE A 238 -16.57 -19.28 -23.27
N ASP A 239 -16.46 -20.19 -22.29
CA ASP A 239 -15.65 -21.40 -22.36
C ASP A 239 -14.21 -21.11 -22.87
N THR A 240 -13.58 -20.12 -22.22
CA THR A 240 -12.29 -19.57 -22.69
C THR A 240 -11.35 -19.37 -21.51
N GLU A 241 -10.07 -19.72 -21.71
CA GLU A 241 -8.99 -19.39 -20.80
C GLU A 241 -8.78 -17.88 -20.80
N LEU A 242 -8.59 -17.31 -19.61
CA LEU A 242 -8.28 -15.91 -19.40
C LEU A 242 -7.09 -15.77 -18.46
N PHE A 243 -6.44 -14.63 -18.52
CA PHE A 243 -5.33 -14.27 -17.64
C PHE A 243 -5.69 -13.02 -16.83
N LEU A 244 -5.29 -12.97 -15.57
CA LEU A 244 -5.25 -11.72 -14.83
C LEU A 244 -4.10 -10.87 -15.40
N ARG A 245 -4.34 -9.59 -15.68
CA ARG A 245 -3.35 -8.70 -16.31
C ARG A 245 -2.07 -8.60 -15.48
N ILE A 246 -0.93 -8.58 -16.16
CA ILE A 246 0.38 -8.27 -15.60
C ILE A 246 0.73 -6.79 -15.74
N ALA A 247 0.10 -6.08 -16.68
CA ALA A 247 0.18 -4.65 -16.96
C ALA A 247 -1.04 -4.18 -17.79
N PRO A 248 -1.47 -2.92 -17.74
CA PRO A 248 -2.49 -2.32 -18.61
C PRO A 248 -1.89 -1.74 -19.91
N GLU A 249 -0.60 -1.72 -20.10
CA GLU A 249 0.17 -1.02 -21.13
C GLU A 249 -0.44 -1.13 -22.53
N LEU A 250 -0.67 -2.36 -23.02
CA LEU A 250 -1.13 -2.55 -24.40
C LEU A 250 -2.54 -1.98 -24.65
N PHE A 251 -3.39 -1.94 -23.62
CA PHE A 251 -4.71 -1.31 -23.70
C PHE A 251 -4.63 0.21 -23.63
N LEU A 252 -3.77 0.76 -22.78
CA LEU A 252 -3.56 2.22 -22.71
C LEU A 252 -2.95 2.77 -24.00
N LYS A 253 -2.01 2.05 -24.63
CA LYS A 253 -1.50 2.39 -25.96
C LYS A 253 -2.59 2.36 -27.06
N ARG A 254 -3.53 1.39 -27.00
CA ARG A 254 -4.70 1.37 -27.90
C ARG A 254 -5.60 2.59 -27.66
N ALA A 255 -5.74 3.07 -26.43
CA ALA A 255 -6.47 4.31 -26.13
C ALA A 255 -5.79 5.54 -26.77
N VAL A 256 -4.46 5.59 -26.75
CA VAL A 256 -3.67 6.64 -27.44
C VAL A 256 -3.88 6.56 -28.95
N VAL A 257 -3.82 5.38 -29.56
CA VAL A 257 -4.16 5.18 -30.99
C VAL A 257 -5.59 5.69 -31.29
N GLY A 258 -6.52 5.48 -30.37
CA GLY A 258 -7.90 5.95 -30.46
C GLY A 258 -8.09 7.46 -30.28
N GLY A 259 -7.01 8.23 -30.00
CA GLY A 259 -7.03 9.68 -29.89
C GLY A 259 -7.12 10.24 -28.47
N ILE A 260 -6.96 9.42 -27.44
CA ILE A 260 -6.82 9.91 -26.06
C ILE A 260 -5.36 10.31 -25.84
N GLU A 261 -5.03 11.59 -26.05
CA GLU A 261 -3.64 12.07 -26.10
C GLU A 261 -2.90 12.00 -24.76
N ARG A 262 -3.63 12.07 -23.62
CA ARG A 262 -3.07 11.97 -22.27
C ARG A 262 -3.96 11.07 -21.43
N VAL A 263 -3.49 9.89 -21.10
CA VAL A 263 -4.25 8.86 -20.42
C VAL A 263 -3.46 8.30 -19.26
N PHE A 264 -4.13 7.99 -18.16
CA PHE A 264 -3.54 7.24 -17.06
C PHE A 264 -4.54 6.27 -16.43
N GLU A 265 -4.03 5.27 -15.74
CA GLU A 265 -4.80 4.32 -14.94
C GLU A 265 -4.07 4.04 -13.63
N ILE A 266 -4.79 4.17 -12.51
CA ILE A 266 -4.36 3.65 -11.21
C ILE A 266 -5.07 2.30 -11.03
N ASN A 267 -4.31 1.22 -10.93
CA ASN A 267 -4.84 -0.12 -11.13
C ASN A 267 -4.23 -1.18 -10.21
N ARG A 268 -4.76 -2.41 -10.31
CA ARG A 268 -4.18 -3.63 -9.75
C ARG A 268 -3.62 -4.49 -10.86
N ASN A 269 -2.40 -4.97 -10.65
CA ASN A 269 -1.74 -5.95 -11.49
C ASN A 269 -1.41 -7.20 -10.69
N PHE A 270 -1.27 -8.30 -11.40
CA PHE A 270 -1.13 -9.63 -10.84
C PHE A 270 0.05 -10.34 -11.50
N ARG A 271 1.09 -10.67 -10.71
CA ARG A 271 2.26 -11.40 -11.17
C ARG A 271 2.44 -12.64 -10.31
N ASN A 272 2.39 -13.82 -10.95
CA ASN A 272 2.46 -15.11 -10.27
C ASN A 272 3.91 -15.49 -9.93
N GLU A 273 4.52 -14.63 -9.13
CA GLU A 273 5.91 -14.72 -8.70
C GLU A 273 5.98 -14.80 -7.16
N GLY A 274 7.20 -14.82 -6.62
CA GLY A 274 7.42 -14.86 -5.18
C GLY A 274 6.92 -13.59 -4.46
N ALA A 275 6.62 -13.74 -3.16
CA ALA A 275 6.31 -12.64 -2.28
C ALA A 275 7.46 -12.44 -1.27
N ASP A 276 8.07 -11.26 -1.27
CA ASP A 276 9.16 -10.88 -0.37
C ASP A 276 8.92 -9.50 0.31
N SER A 277 9.96 -8.84 0.75
CA SER A 277 9.90 -7.50 1.36
C SER A 277 9.57 -6.37 0.38
N THR A 278 9.70 -6.60 -0.92
CA THR A 278 9.56 -5.62 -2.01
C THR A 278 8.58 -6.04 -3.11
N HIS A 279 8.10 -7.29 -3.07
CA HIS A 279 7.19 -7.87 -4.07
C HIS A 279 5.94 -8.45 -3.43
N SER A 280 4.80 -8.25 -4.10
CA SER A 280 3.51 -8.86 -3.80
C SER A 280 2.89 -9.38 -5.09
N PRO A 281 2.28 -10.59 -5.09
CA PRO A 281 1.63 -11.13 -6.28
C PRO A 281 0.47 -10.29 -6.82
N GLU A 282 -0.18 -9.54 -5.94
CA GLU A 282 -1.15 -8.48 -6.26
C GLU A 282 -0.60 -7.16 -5.73
N PHE A 283 -0.48 -6.16 -6.59
CA PHE A 283 0.07 -4.84 -6.23
C PHE A 283 -0.63 -3.72 -6.98
N ALA A 284 -0.52 -2.50 -6.44
CA ALA A 284 -1.05 -1.30 -7.07
C ALA A 284 0.02 -0.65 -7.95
N MET A 285 -0.38 -0.32 -9.18
CA MET A 285 0.45 0.35 -10.16
C MET A 285 -0.28 1.56 -10.73
N LEU A 286 0.50 2.53 -11.18
CA LEU A 286 0.09 3.66 -11.97
C LEU A 286 0.79 3.54 -13.32
N GLU A 287 0.05 3.63 -14.41
CA GLU A 287 0.61 3.81 -15.74
C GLU A 287 0.01 5.03 -16.43
N ALA A 288 0.83 5.75 -17.19
CA ALA A 288 0.43 6.96 -17.91
C ALA A 288 1.14 7.06 -19.25
N TYR A 289 0.41 7.57 -20.25
CA TYR A 289 0.90 7.74 -21.63
C TYR A 289 0.52 9.13 -22.13
N GLN A 290 1.47 9.77 -22.82
CA GLN A 290 1.30 11.10 -23.41
C GLN A 290 1.70 11.09 -24.88
N ALA A 291 0.75 11.32 -25.77
CA ALA A 291 1.01 11.56 -27.18
C ALA A 291 1.88 12.82 -27.37
N TYR A 292 2.81 12.75 -28.32
CA TYR A 292 3.79 13.79 -28.63
C TYR A 292 4.74 14.13 -27.46
N GLY A 293 4.81 13.23 -26.47
CA GLY A 293 5.80 13.24 -25.40
C GLY A 293 6.94 12.25 -25.65
N ASP A 294 7.99 12.35 -24.86
CA ASP A 294 9.13 11.44 -24.86
C ASP A 294 9.54 11.06 -23.43
N TYR A 295 10.53 10.18 -23.29
CA TYR A 295 10.98 9.66 -22.01
C TYR A 295 11.53 10.72 -21.05
N GLU A 296 12.10 11.83 -21.58
CA GLU A 296 12.58 12.95 -20.77
C GLU A 296 11.42 13.68 -20.06
N GLN A 297 10.35 13.96 -20.83
CA GLN A 297 9.15 14.59 -20.28
C GLN A 297 8.44 13.70 -19.28
N MET A 298 8.45 12.38 -19.53
CA MET A 298 7.89 11.41 -18.57
C MET A 298 8.72 11.32 -17.29
N ALA A 299 10.06 11.52 -17.37
CA ALA A 299 10.91 11.61 -16.17
C ALA A 299 10.58 12.86 -15.34
N ASP A 300 10.41 14.02 -15.99
CA ASP A 300 10.02 15.26 -15.31
C ASP A 300 8.65 15.13 -14.62
N LEU A 301 7.66 14.55 -15.32
CA LEU A 301 6.33 14.30 -14.77
C LEU A 301 6.41 13.33 -13.57
N THR A 302 7.19 12.25 -13.69
CA THR A 302 7.36 11.28 -12.62
C THR A 302 7.99 11.91 -11.38
N GLN A 303 9.03 12.72 -11.54
CA GLN A 303 9.63 13.48 -10.45
C GLN A 303 8.58 14.37 -9.77
N GLN A 304 7.80 15.13 -10.52
CA GLN A 304 6.74 15.98 -9.98
C GLN A 304 5.69 15.18 -9.21
N LEU A 305 5.18 14.08 -9.79
CA LEU A 305 4.20 13.21 -9.13
C LEU A 305 4.65 12.73 -7.75
N ILE A 306 5.92 12.32 -7.64
CA ILE A 306 6.49 11.82 -6.39
C ILE A 306 6.70 12.95 -5.39
N GLN A 307 7.19 14.11 -5.83
CA GLN A 307 7.39 15.29 -4.99
C GLN A 307 6.06 15.83 -4.45
N ASP A 308 5.03 15.94 -5.28
CA ASP A 308 3.70 16.35 -4.87
C ASP A 308 3.08 15.37 -3.88
N ALA A 309 3.26 14.05 -4.11
CA ALA A 309 2.81 13.02 -3.18
C ALA A 309 3.53 13.09 -1.82
N ALA A 310 4.83 13.34 -1.80
CA ALA A 310 5.59 13.54 -0.57
C ALA A 310 5.07 14.74 0.22
N VAL A 311 4.82 15.87 -0.43
CA VAL A 311 4.24 17.06 0.21
C VAL A 311 2.82 16.78 0.73
N ALA A 312 1.99 16.07 -0.03
CA ALA A 312 0.63 15.72 0.38
C ALA A 312 0.59 14.81 1.62
N VAL A 313 1.60 13.95 1.78
CA VAL A 313 1.69 13.00 2.90
C VAL A 313 2.36 13.62 4.13
N SER A 314 3.48 14.33 3.96
CA SER A 314 4.35 14.79 5.05
C SER A 314 4.38 16.32 5.23
N GLY A 315 3.76 17.07 4.31
CA GLY A 315 3.82 18.55 4.30
C GLY A 315 5.15 19.11 3.78
N SER A 316 6.09 18.27 3.33
CA SER A 316 7.44 18.63 2.88
C SER A 316 7.94 17.63 1.84
N HIS A 317 8.95 18.04 1.05
CA HIS A 317 9.71 17.10 0.21
C HIS A 317 10.64 16.22 1.05
N THR A 318 11.10 16.68 2.21
CA THR A 318 11.84 15.84 3.16
C THR A 318 10.83 15.02 3.95
N VAL A 319 10.91 13.70 3.82
CA VAL A 319 10.08 12.74 4.54
C VAL A 319 10.86 12.16 5.72
N THR A 320 10.16 11.94 6.84
CA THR A 320 10.75 11.29 8.02
C THR A 320 10.15 9.89 8.13
N TRP A 321 11.01 8.89 8.09
CA TRP A 321 10.61 7.50 8.20
C TRP A 321 10.33 7.04 9.62
N ALA A 322 9.72 5.88 9.76
CA ALA A 322 9.35 5.31 11.05
C ALA A 322 10.54 5.10 12.01
N ASP A 323 11.75 4.91 11.47
CA ASP A 323 13.00 4.80 12.24
C ASP A 323 13.66 6.15 12.56
N GLY A 324 13.03 7.26 12.17
CA GLY A 324 13.52 8.62 12.36
C GLY A 324 14.49 9.11 11.28
N THR A 325 14.79 8.31 10.25
CA THR A 325 15.65 8.73 9.14
C THR A 325 14.95 9.78 8.29
N GLU A 326 15.61 10.89 8.04
CA GLU A 326 15.18 11.91 7.09
C GLU A 326 15.66 11.57 5.68
N TYR A 327 14.76 11.68 4.70
CA TYR A 327 15.06 11.43 3.31
C TYR A 327 14.49 12.54 2.43
N ASP A 328 15.36 13.21 1.67
CA ASP A 328 14.99 14.35 0.85
C ASP A 328 14.63 13.90 -0.58
N LEU A 329 13.37 14.12 -0.97
CA LEU A 329 12.83 13.93 -2.32
C LEU A 329 12.77 15.26 -3.10
N GLY A 330 13.25 16.35 -2.53
CA GLY A 330 13.26 17.66 -3.17
C GLY A 330 14.38 17.85 -4.18
N GLY A 331 14.40 19.05 -4.78
CA GLY A 331 15.42 19.44 -5.75
C GLY A 331 15.34 18.71 -7.08
N GLN A 332 16.39 18.85 -7.87
CA GLN A 332 16.58 18.13 -9.14
C GLN A 332 17.24 16.79 -8.89
N TRP A 333 16.74 15.73 -9.51
CA TRP A 333 17.27 14.38 -9.38
C TRP A 333 18.35 14.09 -10.41
N ASP A 334 19.27 13.21 -10.04
CA ASP A 334 20.38 12.82 -10.92
C ASP A 334 19.86 11.99 -12.12
N ARG A 335 20.46 12.21 -13.31
CA ARG A 335 20.25 11.42 -14.51
C ARG A 335 21.58 10.85 -14.94
N ILE A 336 21.75 9.53 -14.92
CA ILE A 336 22.99 8.84 -15.25
C ILE A 336 22.77 7.85 -16.39
N SER A 337 23.71 7.73 -17.31
CA SER A 337 23.66 6.68 -18.33
C SER A 337 24.00 5.32 -17.70
N MET A 338 23.27 4.27 -18.07
CA MET A 338 23.58 2.90 -17.63
C MET A 338 25.01 2.50 -17.99
N TYR A 339 25.42 2.67 -19.23
CA TYR A 339 26.77 2.33 -19.70
C TYR A 339 27.86 3.22 -19.06
N GLY A 340 27.62 4.51 -18.93
CA GLY A 340 28.55 5.45 -18.31
C GLY A 340 28.80 5.15 -16.84
N SER A 341 27.73 4.90 -16.07
CA SER A 341 27.83 4.57 -14.66
C SER A 341 28.48 3.19 -14.42
N LEU A 342 28.15 2.19 -15.27
CA LEU A 342 28.79 0.87 -15.22
C LEU A 342 30.30 0.99 -15.51
N SER A 343 30.68 1.72 -16.54
CA SER A 343 32.10 1.92 -16.88
C SER A 343 32.87 2.58 -15.74
N ALA A 344 32.27 3.61 -15.13
CA ALA A 344 32.89 4.34 -14.00
C ALA A 344 33.05 3.44 -12.75
N ALA A 345 32.03 2.64 -12.43
CA ALA A 345 32.04 1.78 -11.24
C ALA A 345 32.89 0.52 -11.39
N SER A 346 32.90 -0.11 -12.57
CA SER A 346 33.68 -1.31 -12.85
C SER A 346 35.18 -1.03 -13.14
N GLY A 347 35.51 0.21 -13.53
CA GLY A 347 36.86 0.58 -14.02
C GLY A 347 37.20 -0.01 -15.39
N VAL A 348 36.22 -0.56 -16.12
CA VAL A 348 36.35 -1.12 -17.47
C VAL A 348 35.41 -0.36 -18.40
N GLU A 349 35.87 0.07 -19.57
CA GLU A 349 35.02 0.72 -20.55
C GLU A 349 33.97 -0.26 -21.08
N VAL A 350 32.68 -0.01 -20.80
CA VAL A 350 31.54 -0.78 -21.29
C VAL A 350 30.69 0.16 -22.15
N THR A 351 30.47 -0.24 -23.39
CA THR A 351 29.69 0.53 -24.41
C THR A 351 28.63 -0.34 -25.04
N PRO A 352 27.66 0.24 -25.77
CA PRO A 352 26.70 -0.55 -26.56
C PRO A 352 27.36 -1.45 -27.62
N GLN A 353 28.62 -1.21 -27.97
CA GLN A 353 29.40 -1.99 -28.91
C GLN A 353 30.29 -3.07 -28.26
N SER A 354 30.36 -3.11 -26.92
CA SER A 354 31.08 -4.17 -26.19
C SER A 354 30.53 -5.54 -26.57
N THR A 355 31.42 -6.49 -26.85
CA THR A 355 31.00 -7.82 -27.26
C THR A 355 30.51 -8.64 -26.03
N VAL A 356 29.63 -9.62 -26.30
CA VAL A 356 29.18 -10.58 -25.26
C VAL A 356 30.38 -11.28 -24.60
N ALA A 357 31.44 -11.56 -25.36
CA ALA A 357 32.64 -12.19 -24.80
C ALA A 357 33.40 -11.31 -23.81
N GLU A 358 33.48 -10.00 -24.06
CA GLU A 358 34.10 -9.03 -23.15
C GLU A 358 33.25 -8.86 -21.87
N LEU A 359 31.94 -8.72 -22.02
CA LEU A 359 31.00 -8.62 -20.89
C LEU A 359 31.01 -9.90 -20.05
N LYS A 360 31.00 -11.06 -20.67
CA LYS A 360 31.15 -12.36 -20.00
C LYS A 360 32.44 -12.45 -19.20
N LYS A 361 33.55 -12.01 -19.76
CA LYS A 361 34.86 -12.01 -19.07
C LYS A 361 34.80 -11.12 -17.81
N LEU A 362 34.14 -9.97 -17.88
CA LEU A 362 33.96 -9.08 -16.74
C LEU A 362 33.03 -9.72 -15.68
N ALA A 363 31.94 -10.38 -16.09
CA ALA A 363 31.04 -11.11 -15.21
C ALA A 363 31.74 -12.27 -14.49
N ASP A 364 32.45 -13.12 -15.24
CA ASP A 364 33.21 -14.27 -14.72
C ASP A 364 34.29 -13.82 -13.71
N ALA A 365 34.98 -12.69 -13.96
CA ALA A 365 35.98 -12.12 -13.05
C ALA A 365 35.39 -11.64 -11.71
N ASN A 366 34.07 -11.37 -11.67
CA ASN A 366 33.33 -10.93 -10.46
C ASN A 366 32.42 -12.04 -9.91
N GLY A 367 32.50 -13.27 -10.43
CA GLY A 367 31.71 -14.41 -9.94
C GLY A 367 30.21 -14.33 -10.25
N LEU A 368 29.83 -13.61 -11.30
CA LEU A 368 28.45 -13.47 -11.73
C LEU A 368 28.06 -14.53 -12.75
N GLU A 369 26.96 -15.22 -12.48
CA GLU A 369 26.32 -16.16 -13.43
C GLU A 369 25.13 -15.46 -14.09
N VAL A 370 25.17 -15.31 -15.42
CA VAL A 370 24.12 -14.69 -16.22
C VAL A 370 23.31 -15.77 -16.93
N ALA A 371 22.03 -15.88 -16.63
CA ALA A 371 21.17 -16.95 -17.10
C ALA A 371 20.97 -16.95 -18.64
N LEU A 372 20.83 -15.76 -19.23
CA LEU A 372 20.69 -15.55 -20.67
C LEU A 372 21.91 -14.80 -21.19
N ALA A 373 22.68 -15.44 -22.08
CA ALA A 373 23.92 -14.90 -22.60
C ALA A 373 23.72 -13.89 -23.75
N THR A 374 22.92 -12.83 -23.49
CA THR A 374 22.74 -11.70 -24.40
C THR A 374 23.52 -10.47 -23.91
N HIS A 375 23.76 -9.51 -24.81
CA HIS A 375 24.47 -8.26 -24.47
C HIS A 375 23.78 -7.54 -23.32
N GLY A 376 22.47 -7.31 -23.45
CA GLY A 376 21.71 -6.55 -22.46
C GLY A 376 21.65 -7.21 -21.10
N LYS A 377 21.47 -8.54 -21.05
CA LYS A 377 21.45 -9.26 -19.77
C LYS A 377 22.79 -9.18 -19.04
N TYR A 378 23.92 -9.28 -19.74
CA TYR A 378 25.22 -9.02 -19.11
C TYR A 378 25.36 -7.58 -18.60
N VAL A 379 24.90 -6.58 -19.37
CA VAL A 379 24.97 -5.18 -18.95
C VAL A 379 24.09 -4.93 -17.71
N GLU A 380 22.86 -5.45 -17.68
CA GLU A 380 21.94 -5.33 -16.54
C GLU A 380 22.52 -5.96 -15.28
N GLU A 381 22.98 -7.22 -15.34
CA GLU A 381 23.54 -7.92 -14.19
C GLU A 381 24.83 -7.28 -13.65
N LEU A 382 25.73 -6.87 -14.56
CA LEU A 382 26.94 -6.14 -14.19
C LEU A 382 26.59 -4.78 -13.55
N TRP A 383 25.61 -4.07 -14.10
CA TRP A 383 25.16 -2.81 -13.58
C TRP A 383 24.53 -2.95 -12.19
N GLU A 384 23.69 -3.96 -11.98
CA GLU A 384 23.15 -4.28 -10.66
C GLU A 384 24.24 -4.54 -9.63
N HIS A 385 25.25 -5.31 -10.02
CA HIS A 385 26.37 -5.65 -9.15
C HIS A 385 27.23 -4.45 -8.75
N PHE A 386 27.59 -3.59 -9.71
CA PHE A 386 28.54 -2.52 -9.50
C PHE A 386 27.92 -1.19 -9.04
N VAL A 387 26.69 -0.86 -9.49
CA VAL A 387 26.12 0.48 -9.40
C VAL A 387 24.92 0.54 -8.45
N LYS A 388 23.95 -0.36 -8.61
CA LYS A 388 22.62 -0.30 -7.97
C LYS A 388 22.67 -0.05 -6.45
N LYS A 389 23.57 -0.73 -5.73
CA LYS A 389 23.69 -0.66 -4.27
C LYS A 389 24.05 0.74 -3.74
N ASP A 390 24.69 1.56 -4.57
CA ASP A 390 25.19 2.89 -4.19
C ASP A 390 24.18 4.01 -4.53
N LEU A 391 23.03 3.67 -5.19
CA LEU A 391 21.98 4.60 -5.53
C LEU A 391 21.07 4.89 -4.32
N VAL A 392 21.55 5.74 -3.41
CA VAL A 392 20.75 6.16 -2.24
C VAL A 392 19.79 7.29 -2.62
N ARG A 393 20.27 8.32 -3.32
CA ARG A 393 19.45 9.45 -3.79
C ARG A 393 18.55 9.06 -4.95
N PRO A 394 17.41 9.76 -5.14
CA PRO A 394 16.59 9.54 -6.33
C PRO A 394 17.40 9.74 -7.61
N THR A 395 17.51 8.71 -8.44
CA THR A 395 18.35 8.73 -9.64
C THR A 395 17.65 8.04 -10.79
N PHE A 396 17.50 8.74 -11.91
CA PHE A 396 17.10 8.16 -13.18
C PHE A 396 18.31 7.51 -13.85
N VAL A 397 18.24 6.21 -14.09
CA VAL A 397 19.21 5.47 -14.91
C VAL A 397 18.68 5.42 -16.32
N MET A 398 19.42 5.95 -17.27
CA MET A 398 18.98 6.21 -18.63
C MET A 398 19.67 5.28 -19.63
N ASP A 399 19.06 5.10 -20.79
CA ASP A 399 19.70 4.53 -21.98
C ASP A 399 20.06 3.05 -21.87
N PHE A 400 19.02 2.22 -21.80
CA PHE A 400 19.11 0.76 -21.63
C PHE A 400 19.49 0.03 -22.94
N PRO A 401 20.01 -1.21 -22.84
CA PRO A 401 20.24 -2.07 -24.00
C PRO A 401 18.95 -2.36 -24.78
N VAL A 402 19.04 -2.42 -26.11
CA VAL A 402 17.89 -2.65 -26.98
C VAL A 402 17.27 -4.05 -26.85
N ASP A 403 18.06 -5.05 -26.56
CA ASP A 403 17.64 -6.47 -26.50
C ASP A 403 16.88 -6.86 -25.22
N THR A 404 16.85 -5.98 -24.23
CA THR A 404 16.06 -6.18 -22.98
C THR A 404 14.76 -5.37 -22.95
N SER A 405 14.45 -4.58 -23.98
CA SER A 405 13.35 -3.60 -23.94
C SER A 405 12.48 -3.65 -25.21
N PRO A 406 11.63 -4.68 -25.40
CA PRO A 406 10.94 -4.93 -26.68
C PRO A 406 9.85 -3.91 -27.04
N LEU A 407 9.33 -3.12 -26.08
CA LEU A 407 8.25 -2.15 -26.28
C LEU A 407 8.76 -0.70 -26.40
N VAL A 408 10.09 -0.50 -26.35
CA VAL A 408 10.74 0.81 -26.29
C VAL A 408 11.37 1.18 -27.63
N ARG A 409 11.31 2.45 -27.97
CA ARG A 409 11.90 2.99 -29.18
C ARG A 409 13.43 3.03 -29.10
N ASP A 410 14.10 2.75 -30.24
CA ASP A 410 15.54 2.96 -30.36
C ASP A 410 15.92 4.41 -30.06
N HIS A 411 17.06 4.58 -29.39
CA HIS A 411 17.56 5.90 -29.02
C HIS A 411 17.86 6.73 -30.30
N ARG A 412 17.39 8.01 -30.28
CA ARG A 412 17.46 8.93 -31.44
C ARG A 412 18.88 9.23 -31.97
N SER A 413 19.93 8.98 -31.17
CA SER A 413 21.31 9.31 -31.51
C SER A 413 22.36 8.27 -31.12
N ILE A 414 22.02 7.27 -30.33
CA ILE A 414 22.98 6.24 -29.83
C ILE A 414 22.51 4.87 -30.32
N ALA A 415 23.29 4.26 -31.20
CA ALA A 415 22.96 2.94 -31.72
C ALA A 415 23.16 1.85 -30.66
N GLY A 416 22.24 0.88 -30.58
CA GLY A 416 22.28 -0.25 -29.67
C GLY A 416 21.66 -0.01 -28.30
N VAL A 417 21.08 1.18 -28.07
CA VAL A 417 20.33 1.52 -26.84
C VAL A 417 18.91 1.99 -27.20
N VAL A 418 18.05 2.00 -26.18
CA VAL A 418 16.67 2.48 -26.27
C VAL A 418 16.45 3.69 -25.36
N GLU A 419 15.47 4.54 -25.70
CA GLU A 419 15.04 5.68 -24.87
C GLU A 419 14.19 5.19 -23.70
N LYS A 420 14.86 4.63 -22.68
CA LYS A 420 14.29 4.13 -21.45
C LYS A 420 15.01 4.75 -20.26
N TRP A 421 14.27 4.93 -19.18
CA TRP A 421 14.84 5.14 -17.85
C TRP A 421 14.14 4.26 -16.81
N ASP A 422 14.90 3.86 -15.80
CA ASP A 422 14.37 3.34 -14.54
C ASP A 422 14.77 4.28 -13.40
N LEU A 423 13.81 4.61 -12.53
CA LEU A 423 14.02 5.46 -11.36
C LEU A 423 14.36 4.59 -10.15
N TYR A 424 15.53 4.80 -9.59
CA TYR A 424 15.97 4.16 -8.36
C TYR A 424 15.91 5.12 -7.19
N ILE A 425 15.39 4.62 -6.06
CA ILE A 425 15.36 5.30 -4.76
C ILE A 425 15.86 4.30 -3.72
N ARG A 426 16.97 4.61 -3.04
CA ARG A 426 17.57 3.71 -2.03
C ARG A 426 17.82 2.28 -2.53
N GLY A 427 18.29 2.15 -3.75
CA GLY A 427 18.64 0.85 -4.33
C GLY A 427 17.47 0.00 -4.81
N PHE A 428 16.21 0.45 -4.70
CA PHE A 428 15.08 -0.22 -5.32
C PHE A 428 14.48 0.60 -6.46
N GLU A 429 14.08 -0.08 -7.51
CA GLU A 429 13.37 0.49 -8.65
C GLU A 429 11.95 0.88 -8.23
N LEU A 430 11.60 2.16 -8.44
CA LEU A 430 10.28 2.70 -8.14
C LEU A 430 9.40 2.86 -9.37
N ALA A 431 9.99 3.31 -10.48
CA ALA A 431 9.28 3.63 -11.71
C ALA A 431 10.15 3.36 -12.92
N THR A 432 9.52 3.19 -14.07
CA THR A 432 10.16 3.07 -15.38
C THR A 432 9.45 3.97 -16.38
N GLY A 433 10.13 4.40 -17.45
CA GLY A 433 9.47 5.17 -18.51
C GLY A 433 10.24 5.15 -19.82
N TYR A 434 9.50 5.38 -20.89
CA TYR A 434 9.95 5.14 -22.26
C TYR A 434 9.57 6.27 -23.20
N SER A 435 10.35 6.39 -24.32
CA SER A 435 9.78 6.77 -25.60
C SER A 435 9.25 5.52 -26.27
N GLU A 436 7.96 5.47 -26.54
CA GLU A 436 7.27 4.25 -26.96
C GLU A 436 7.65 3.83 -28.40
N LEU A 437 7.75 2.53 -28.63
CA LEU A 437 7.86 1.99 -29.98
C LEU A 437 6.50 2.10 -30.67
N VAL A 438 6.44 2.88 -31.75
CA VAL A 438 5.21 3.17 -32.48
C VAL A 438 5.18 2.51 -33.87
N ASP A 439 6.31 1.95 -34.34
CA ASP A 439 6.41 1.27 -35.64
C ASP A 439 5.87 -0.16 -35.53
N PRO A 440 4.75 -0.49 -36.20
CA PRO A 440 4.13 -1.82 -36.11
C PRO A 440 5.02 -2.94 -36.72
N VAL A 441 5.89 -2.60 -37.69
CA VAL A 441 6.77 -3.60 -38.32
C VAL A 441 7.86 -4.03 -37.34
N ILE A 442 8.57 -3.06 -36.78
CA ILE A 442 9.59 -3.31 -35.77
C ILE A 442 8.98 -3.99 -34.52
N GLN A 443 7.79 -3.54 -34.10
CA GLN A 443 7.10 -4.13 -32.95
C GLN A 443 6.78 -5.62 -33.19
N ARG A 444 6.34 -5.98 -34.39
CA ARG A 444 6.11 -7.38 -34.78
C ARG A 444 7.39 -8.19 -34.75
N GLU A 445 8.49 -7.68 -35.27
CA GLU A 445 9.79 -8.34 -35.24
C GLU A 445 10.22 -8.63 -33.79
N ARG A 446 10.13 -7.67 -32.90
CA ARG A 446 10.46 -7.84 -31.48
C ARG A 446 9.54 -8.84 -30.77
N PHE A 447 8.23 -8.86 -31.05
CA PHE A 447 7.33 -9.85 -30.49
C PHE A 447 7.63 -11.27 -30.98
N VAL A 448 8.06 -11.44 -32.25
CA VAL A 448 8.50 -12.74 -32.78
C VAL A 448 9.76 -13.21 -32.06
N GLU A 449 10.70 -12.32 -31.77
CA GLU A 449 11.90 -12.66 -30.99
C GLU A 449 11.54 -13.06 -29.54
N GLN A 450 10.63 -12.34 -28.89
CA GLN A 450 10.11 -12.68 -27.55
C GLN A 450 9.41 -14.06 -27.57
N ALA A 451 8.56 -14.32 -28.55
CA ALA A 451 7.91 -15.62 -28.71
C ALA A 451 8.91 -16.78 -28.91
N ALA A 452 10.03 -16.51 -29.59
CA ALA A 452 11.12 -17.48 -29.72
C ALA A 452 11.86 -17.73 -28.39
N GLN A 453 11.96 -16.74 -27.51
CA GLN A 453 12.51 -16.89 -26.15
C GLN A 453 11.56 -17.73 -25.28
N ALA A 454 10.24 -17.45 -25.33
CA ALA A 454 9.21 -18.24 -24.67
C ALA A 454 9.28 -19.73 -25.08
N ALA A 455 9.47 -20.01 -26.37
CA ALA A 455 9.62 -21.39 -26.89
C ALA A 455 10.90 -22.10 -26.38
N ARG A 456 11.88 -21.35 -25.86
CA ARG A 456 13.11 -21.88 -25.25
C ARG A 456 13.01 -22.05 -23.73
N GLY A 457 11.83 -21.77 -23.16
CA GLY A 457 11.56 -21.95 -21.73
C GLY A 457 11.59 -20.67 -20.90
N ASP A 458 11.55 -19.51 -21.53
CA ASP A 458 11.34 -18.24 -20.82
C ASP A 458 9.83 -18.01 -20.60
N ASP A 459 9.35 -18.36 -19.40
CA ASP A 459 7.94 -18.23 -19.02
C ASP A 459 7.48 -16.77 -18.85
N GLU A 460 8.41 -15.82 -18.87
CA GLU A 460 8.14 -14.38 -18.67
C GLU A 460 8.10 -13.62 -20.01
N ALA A 461 8.54 -14.26 -21.10
CA ALA A 461 8.57 -13.65 -22.42
C ALA A 461 7.16 -13.36 -22.96
N MET A 462 7.01 -12.20 -23.60
CA MET A 462 5.72 -11.74 -24.13
C MET A 462 5.23 -12.62 -25.29
N ARG A 463 3.92 -12.78 -25.37
CA ARG A 463 3.24 -13.45 -26.50
C ARG A 463 2.99 -12.45 -27.63
N LEU A 464 2.87 -12.97 -28.85
CA LEU A 464 2.46 -12.19 -30.01
C LEU A 464 0.99 -11.75 -29.88
N ASP A 465 0.74 -10.46 -29.77
CA ASP A 465 -0.61 -9.85 -29.70
C ASP A 465 -0.97 -9.21 -31.04
N GLU A 466 -1.68 -9.98 -31.88
CA GLU A 466 -2.11 -9.52 -33.20
C GLU A 466 -3.15 -8.39 -33.16
N GLU A 467 -3.93 -8.29 -32.09
CA GLU A 467 -4.88 -7.18 -31.93
C GLU A 467 -4.19 -5.86 -31.59
N PHE A 468 -3.16 -5.93 -30.75
CA PHE A 468 -2.33 -4.77 -30.46
C PHE A 468 -1.55 -4.31 -31.71
N LEU A 469 -0.94 -5.24 -32.43
CA LEU A 469 -0.24 -4.92 -33.70
C LEU A 469 -1.18 -4.27 -34.72
N ARG A 470 -2.40 -4.81 -34.87
CA ARG A 470 -3.42 -4.19 -35.72
C ARG A 470 -3.79 -2.78 -35.27
N ALA A 471 -3.86 -2.53 -33.97
CA ALA A 471 -4.07 -1.17 -33.47
C ALA A 471 -2.93 -0.23 -33.88
N LEU A 472 -1.67 -0.64 -33.73
CA LEU A 472 -0.51 0.13 -34.16
C LEU A 472 -0.50 0.41 -35.66
N GLU A 473 -0.97 -0.52 -36.50
CA GLU A 473 -1.11 -0.37 -37.94
C GLU A 473 -2.08 0.75 -38.34
N HIS A 474 -2.97 1.21 -37.45
CA HIS A 474 -3.80 2.40 -37.64
C HIS A 474 -3.06 3.71 -37.32
N GLY A 475 -1.83 3.63 -36.84
CA GLY A 475 -0.97 4.77 -36.53
C GLY A 475 -1.04 5.21 -35.07
N MET A 476 0.02 4.96 -34.33
CA MET A 476 0.23 5.52 -33.01
C MET A 476 1.09 6.77 -33.11
N PRO A 477 0.69 7.91 -32.52
CA PRO A 477 1.57 9.09 -32.51
C PRO A 477 2.83 8.81 -31.67
N PRO A 478 3.94 9.55 -31.89
CA PRO A 478 5.06 9.52 -30.95
C PRO A 478 4.54 9.72 -29.53
N THR A 479 4.93 8.85 -28.59
CA THR A 479 4.33 8.81 -27.26
C THR A 479 5.41 8.55 -26.22
N GLY A 480 5.35 9.27 -25.10
CA GLY A 480 6.06 8.94 -23.88
C GLY A 480 5.15 8.15 -22.93
N GLY A 481 5.67 7.11 -22.31
CA GLY A 481 4.97 6.32 -21.32
C GLY A 481 5.77 6.16 -20.03
N MET A 482 5.05 5.92 -18.90
CA MET A 482 5.67 5.61 -17.61
C MET A 482 4.81 4.67 -16.80
N GLY A 483 5.46 3.83 -16.01
CA GLY A 483 4.85 2.99 -14.99
C GLY A 483 5.49 3.21 -13.61
N MET A 484 4.68 3.27 -12.54
CA MET A 484 5.14 3.44 -11.17
C MET A 484 4.37 2.55 -10.21
N GLY A 485 5.10 1.81 -9.36
CA GLY A 485 4.50 1.04 -8.28
C GLY A 485 4.01 1.94 -7.14
N ILE A 486 2.69 2.00 -6.89
CA ILE A 486 2.13 2.83 -5.81
C ILE A 486 2.55 2.30 -4.43
N ASP A 487 2.64 0.99 -4.26
CA ASP A 487 3.10 0.40 -3.00
C ASP A 487 4.57 0.75 -2.74
N ARG A 488 5.43 0.75 -3.79
CA ARG A 488 6.82 1.20 -3.72
C ARG A 488 6.97 2.71 -3.49
N LEU A 489 6.07 3.53 -4.05
CA LEU A 489 6.00 4.96 -3.74
C LEU A 489 5.77 5.19 -2.24
N LEU A 490 4.85 4.44 -1.65
CA LEU A 490 4.60 4.52 -0.21
C LEU A 490 5.81 4.03 0.60
N MET A 491 6.54 2.99 0.16
CA MET A 491 7.80 2.58 0.79
C MET A 491 8.82 3.71 0.78
N ALA A 492 8.96 4.43 -0.34
CA ALA A 492 9.88 5.57 -0.45
C ALA A 492 9.49 6.73 0.48
N ILE A 493 8.19 7.03 0.62
CA ILE A 493 7.71 8.14 1.45
C ILE A 493 7.71 7.79 2.94
N THR A 494 7.38 6.54 3.32
CA THR A 494 7.16 6.14 4.72
C THR A 494 8.31 5.36 5.36
N GLY A 495 9.21 4.81 4.55
CA GLY A 495 10.27 3.89 4.99
C GLY A 495 9.79 2.49 5.40
N LEU A 496 8.51 2.17 5.18
CA LEU A 496 7.92 0.88 5.54
C LEU A 496 8.15 -0.18 4.45
N GLY A 497 8.07 -1.45 4.81
CA GLY A 497 8.09 -2.56 3.86
C GLY A 497 6.77 -2.70 3.10
N ILE A 498 6.78 -3.38 1.94
CA ILE A 498 5.59 -3.51 1.07
C ILE A 498 4.39 -4.15 1.79
N ARG A 499 4.60 -5.11 2.68
CA ARG A 499 3.53 -5.75 3.46
C ARG A 499 2.83 -4.80 4.45
N GLU A 500 3.48 -3.71 4.83
CA GLU A 500 2.89 -2.69 5.70
C GLU A 500 2.16 -1.62 4.88
N THR A 501 2.60 -1.33 3.66
CA THR A 501 1.94 -0.35 2.77
C THR A 501 0.67 -0.89 2.14
N ILE A 502 0.51 -2.20 1.98
CA ILE A 502 -0.71 -2.87 1.51
C ILE A 502 -1.62 -3.13 2.72
N LEU A 503 -2.88 -2.67 2.66
CA LEU A 503 -3.81 -2.77 3.79
C LEU A 503 -4.06 -4.22 4.20
N PHE A 504 -4.36 -5.11 3.25
CA PHE A 504 -4.51 -6.56 3.45
C PHE A 504 -3.65 -7.30 2.43
N PRO A 505 -2.35 -7.51 2.71
CA PRO A 505 -1.48 -8.24 1.79
C PRO A 505 -1.84 -9.72 1.75
N LEU A 506 -1.55 -10.38 0.63
CA LEU A 506 -1.64 -11.83 0.54
C LEU A 506 -0.57 -12.46 1.45
N VAL A 507 -1.01 -13.31 2.36
CA VAL A 507 -0.14 -14.07 3.28
C VAL A 507 -0.50 -15.53 3.23
N LYS A 508 0.53 -16.37 3.30
CA LYS A 508 0.40 -17.84 3.27
C LYS A 508 -0.11 -18.40 4.59
#